data_87dda3c1ef22921d60e8ad18abe7fcea
#
_entry.id   87dda3c1ef22921d60e8ad18abe7fcea
#
_cell.length_a   1.000
_cell.length_b   1.000
_cell.length_c   1.000
_cell.angle_alpha   90.00
_cell.angle_beta   90.00
_cell.angle_gamma   90.00
#
_symmetry.space_group_name_H-M   'P 1'
#
loop_
_entity.id
_entity.type
_entity.pdbx_description
1 polymer ?
#
loop_
_entity_poly.entity_id
_entity_poly.type
_entity_poly.pdbx_seq_one_letter_code
_entity_poly.pdbx_strand_id
1 'polypeptide(L)'
;AGYYYQLYSDGKKVWYSNSGNTKVFDLAEQKEEIVAEGANMSVAEGNKKAIFYKGGDLYVCDFPCNKASLDKKVNLDNMIAPIDYPQEWAQIFDETWRAFRDGFYLENMHGVDWKAIKTKYAALLPYAKTRLDLNYIIGEMIAELACGHAYVNPGEIKGPERIKMGLLGAELNRDKSGFYRIEKILPGAIYSQKLRSPLTEPGLGVKEGDYITAVDGIPTTTVDNIYSLLIGKAGVLTELSINSTPSAKGARQVVVNPIDNEYPLYHYNWVQNNIKKVEEAT
;
A
#
# COMPACT_ATOMS: atom_id res chain seq x y z
N ALA A 1 -16.04 -18.28 -12.61
CA ALA A 1 -14.98 -19.01 -11.90
C ALA A 1 -14.49 -18.13 -10.76
N GLY A 2 -14.35 -18.68 -9.55
CA GLY A 2 -13.90 -17.95 -8.35
C GLY A 2 -12.86 -18.77 -7.59
N TYR A 3 -12.11 -18.10 -6.72
CA TYR A 3 -11.20 -18.76 -5.80
C TYR A 3 -11.95 -19.17 -4.55
N TYR A 4 -11.87 -20.47 -4.22
CA TYR A 4 -12.47 -21.10 -3.05
C TYR A 4 -11.36 -21.68 -2.19
N TYR A 5 -11.35 -21.37 -0.91
CA TYR A 5 -10.30 -21.80 0.01
C TYR A 5 -10.87 -22.04 1.41
N GLN A 6 -10.07 -22.63 2.31
CA GLN A 6 -10.49 -23.01 3.66
C GLN A 6 -11.75 -23.90 3.67
N LEU A 7 -11.72 -24.92 2.81
CA LEU A 7 -12.82 -25.84 2.63
C LEU A 7 -12.95 -26.80 3.82
N TYR A 8 -14.15 -26.93 4.34
CA TYR A 8 -14.53 -27.93 5.32
C TYR A 8 -15.90 -28.54 4.96
N SER A 9 -16.10 -29.84 5.20
CA SER A 9 -17.38 -30.51 4.96
C SER A 9 -17.71 -31.48 6.08
N ASP A 10 -18.97 -31.55 6.47
CA ASP A 10 -19.53 -32.58 7.37
C ASP A 10 -20.29 -33.68 6.60
N GLY A 11 -20.20 -33.66 5.26
CA GLY A 11 -20.89 -34.59 4.37
C GLY A 11 -22.32 -34.15 3.98
N LYS A 12 -22.89 -33.13 4.63
CA LYS A 12 -24.19 -32.53 4.29
C LYS A 12 -24.06 -31.09 3.82
N LYS A 13 -23.10 -30.36 4.38
CA LYS A 13 -22.81 -28.97 4.08
C LYS A 13 -21.32 -28.79 3.80
N VAL A 14 -20.99 -27.75 3.03
CA VAL A 14 -19.63 -27.36 2.74
C VAL A 14 -19.44 -25.93 3.15
N TRP A 15 -18.53 -25.67 4.07
CA TRP A 15 -18.07 -24.33 4.44
C TRP A 15 -16.82 -23.98 3.66
N TYR A 16 -16.72 -22.73 3.23
CA TYR A 16 -15.58 -22.25 2.46
C TYR A 16 -15.47 -20.73 2.52
N SER A 17 -14.30 -20.22 2.22
CA SER A 17 -14.06 -18.80 2.02
C SER A 17 -14.03 -18.46 0.53
N ASN A 18 -14.75 -17.40 0.15
CA ASN A 18 -14.80 -16.87 -1.21
C ASN A 18 -15.07 -15.37 -1.16
N SER A 19 -14.31 -14.59 -1.94
CA SER A 19 -14.46 -13.13 -2.04
C SER A 19 -14.48 -12.41 -0.67
N GLY A 20 -13.63 -12.87 0.25
CA GLY A 20 -13.50 -12.28 1.59
C GLY A 20 -14.59 -12.65 2.59
N ASN A 21 -15.53 -13.51 2.22
CA ASN A 21 -16.61 -13.96 3.09
C ASN A 21 -16.47 -15.46 3.38
N THR A 22 -16.85 -15.87 4.59
CA THR A 22 -17.13 -17.28 4.87
C THR A 22 -18.56 -17.60 4.52
N LYS A 23 -18.74 -18.67 3.74
CA LYS A 23 -20.04 -19.13 3.25
C LYS A 23 -20.26 -20.61 3.60
N VAL A 24 -21.49 -21.02 3.59
CA VAL A 24 -21.92 -22.43 3.68
C VAL A 24 -22.82 -22.78 2.52
N PHE A 25 -22.58 -23.93 1.91
CA PHE A 25 -23.44 -24.50 0.88
C PHE A 25 -24.10 -25.78 1.39
N ASP A 26 -25.42 -25.81 1.40
CA ASP A 26 -26.20 -27.00 1.73
C ASP A 26 -26.34 -27.91 0.51
N LEU A 27 -25.86 -29.12 0.59
CA LEU A 27 -25.82 -30.07 -0.54
C LEU A 27 -27.23 -30.58 -0.92
N ALA A 28 -28.12 -30.70 0.05
CA ALA A 28 -29.48 -31.18 -0.20
C ALA A 28 -30.38 -30.09 -0.75
N GLU A 29 -30.32 -28.90 -0.17
CA GLU A 29 -31.14 -27.76 -0.59
C GLU A 29 -30.55 -27.01 -1.79
N GLN A 30 -29.27 -27.25 -2.12
CA GLN A 30 -28.51 -26.54 -3.15
C GLN A 30 -28.51 -25.03 -2.97
N LYS A 31 -28.40 -24.60 -1.70
CA LYS A 31 -28.40 -23.18 -1.33
C LYS A 31 -27.09 -22.75 -0.69
N GLU A 32 -26.68 -21.55 -1.03
CA GLU A 32 -25.54 -20.88 -0.42
C GLU A 32 -26.03 -19.79 0.55
N GLU A 33 -25.40 -19.74 1.73
CA GLU A 33 -25.65 -18.69 2.72
C GLU A 33 -24.31 -18.09 3.21
N ILE A 34 -24.34 -16.83 3.63
CA ILE A 34 -23.18 -16.17 4.21
C ILE A 34 -23.16 -16.48 5.71
N VAL A 35 -22.09 -17.15 6.15
CA VAL A 35 -21.82 -17.44 7.56
C VAL A 35 -21.23 -16.23 8.27
N ALA A 36 -20.30 -15.55 7.62
CA ALA A 36 -19.66 -14.32 8.13
C ALA A 36 -19.17 -13.43 6.99
N GLU A 37 -19.56 -12.16 7.03
CA GLU A 37 -19.11 -11.15 6.06
C GLU A 37 -17.74 -10.58 6.45
N GLY A 38 -16.87 -10.43 5.45
CA GLY A 38 -15.52 -9.87 5.63
C GLY A 38 -14.64 -10.70 6.57
N ALA A 39 -14.92 -11.99 6.71
CA ALA A 39 -14.22 -12.89 7.62
C ALA A 39 -13.82 -14.20 6.94
N ASN A 40 -12.66 -14.70 7.29
CA ASN A 40 -12.16 -16.02 6.92
C ASN A 40 -12.25 -16.97 8.12
N MET A 41 -12.43 -18.25 7.85
CA MET A 41 -12.66 -19.26 8.88
C MET A 41 -11.55 -20.32 8.91
N SER A 42 -11.22 -20.79 10.10
CA SER A 42 -10.44 -22.01 10.31
C SER A 42 -11.15 -22.89 11.35
N VAL A 43 -11.39 -24.15 11.01
CA VAL A 43 -12.06 -25.08 11.91
C VAL A 43 -11.02 -25.72 12.84
N ALA A 44 -11.31 -25.71 14.15
CA ALA A 44 -10.44 -26.30 15.15
C ALA A 44 -10.51 -27.83 15.12
N GLU A 45 -9.46 -28.48 15.59
CA GLU A 45 -9.45 -29.92 15.81
C GLU A 45 -10.67 -30.37 16.65
N GLY A 46 -11.29 -31.46 16.26
CA GLY A 46 -12.53 -31.96 16.88
C GLY A 46 -13.82 -31.32 16.35
N ASN A 47 -13.73 -30.35 15.43
CA ASN A 47 -14.86 -29.80 14.65
C ASN A 47 -16.03 -29.23 15.48
N LYS A 48 -15.76 -28.76 16.70
CA LYS A 48 -16.77 -28.16 17.58
C LYS A 48 -16.69 -26.64 17.67
N LYS A 49 -15.57 -26.07 17.23
CA LYS A 49 -15.29 -24.63 17.23
C LYS A 49 -14.65 -24.23 15.91
N ALA A 50 -14.85 -22.99 15.52
CA ALA A 50 -14.13 -22.36 14.45
C ALA A 50 -13.59 -21.00 14.89
N ILE A 51 -12.45 -20.63 14.37
CA ILE A 51 -11.85 -19.30 14.50
C ILE A 51 -12.18 -18.52 13.26
N PHE A 52 -12.71 -17.31 13.43
CA PHE A 52 -12.94 -16.36 12.36
C PHE A 52 -11.94 -15.20 12.46
N TYR A 53 -11.38 -14.81 11.34
CA TYR A 53 -10.44 -13.69 11.19
C TYR A 53 -11.15 -12.56 10.47
N LYS A 54 -11.34 -11.42 11.13
CA LYS A 54 -12.00 -10.26 10.57
C LYS A 54 -11.31 -8.97 11.01
N GLY A 55 -10.83 -8.18 10.03
CA GLY A 55 -10.25 -6.87 10.31
C GLY A 55 -9.03 -6.87 11.26
N GLY A 56 -8.29 -7.98 11.34
CA GLY A 56 -7.17 -8.15 12.27
C GLY A 56 -7.56 -8.76 13.63
N ASP A 57 -8.85 -8.89 13.92
CA ASP A 57 -9.37 -9.49 15.14
C ASP A 57 -9.70 -10.97 14.95
N LEU A 58 -9.65 -11.72 16.06
CA LEU A 58 -10.00 -13.13 16.15
C LEU A 58 -11.31 -13.32 16.91
N TYR A 59 -12.16 -14.21 16.39
CA TYR A 59 -13.43 -14.59 17.03
C TYR A 59 -13.53 -16.10 17.08
N VAL A 60 -14.00 -16.66 18.20
CA VAL A 60 -14.22 -18.10 18.37
C VAL A 60 -15.71 -18.36 18.48
N CYS A 61 -16.22 -19.15 17.57
CA CYS A 61 -17.64 -19.52 17.52
C CYS A 61 -17.82 -21.04 17.61
N ASP A 62 -19.01 -21.46 18.02
CA ASP A 62 -19.42 -22.86 17.89
C ASP A 62 -19.48 -23.28 16.42
N PHE A 63 -19.09 -24.50 16.13
CA PHE A 63 -19.09 -25.07 14.80
C PHE A 63 -19.65 -26.51 14.85
N PRO A 64 -20.41 -26.95 13.83
CA PRO A 64 -20.79 -26.22 12.61
C PRO A 64 -21.87 -25.16 12.86
N CYS A 65 -21.85 -24.07 12.06
CA CYS A 65 -22.84 -23.01 12.14
C CYS A 65 -23.21 -22.48 10.74
N ASN A 66 -24.46 -22.02 10.57
CA ASN A 66 -24.90 -21.33 9.37
C ASN A 66 -24.68 -19.81 9.46
N LYS A 67 -24.56 -19.28 10.68
CA LYS A 67 -24.26 -17.88 10.95
C LYS A 67 -23.35 -17.77 12.14
N ALA A 68 -22.21 -17.12 11.99
CA ALA A 68 -21.27 -16.90 13.07
C ALA A 68 -21.63 -15.65 13.87
N SER A 69 -21.55 -15.74 15.21
CA SER A 69 -21.61 -14.56 16.09
C SER A 69 -20.19 -14.02 16.26
N LEU A 70 -19.94 -12.82 15.73
CA LEU A 70 -18.67 -12.12 15.84
C LEU A 70 -18.74 -10.94 16.81
N ASP A 71 -19.54 -11.10 17.88
CA ASP A 71 -19.82 -10.01 18.85
C ASP A 71 -18.70 -9.84 19.87
N LYS A 72 -17.97 -10.93 20.14
CA LYS A 72 -16.90 -10.94 21.14
C LYS A 72 -15.58 -11.40 20.54
N LYS A 73 -14.66 -10.47 20.41
CA LYS A 73 -13.30 -10.78 19.98
C LYS A 73 -12.49 -11.45 21.08
N VAL A 74 -11.52 -12.26 20.67
CA VAL A 74 -10.51 -12.81 21.56
C VAL A 74 -9.61 -11.69 22.02
N ASN A 75 -9.46 -11.54 23.33
CA ASN A 75 -8.52 -10.54 23.87
C ASN A 75 -7.10 -11.10 23.80
N LEU A 76 -6.25 -10.45 23.03
CA LEU A 76 -4.82 -10.76 22.88
C LEU A 76 -3.92 -9.72 23.53
N ASP A 77 -4.46 -8.73 24.24
CA ASP A 77 -3.70 -7.58 24.76
C ASP A 77 -2.57 -8.00 25.72
N ASN A 78 -2.73 -9.14 26.38
CA ASN A 78 -1.74 -9.68 27.33
C ASN A 78 -0.82 -10.76 26.70
N MET A 79 -0.94 -11.04 25.42
CA MET A 79 -0.03 -11.95 24.71
C MET A 79 1.27 -11.21 24.38
N ILE A 80 2.24 -11.32 25.25
CA ILE A 80 3.57 -10.72 25.08
C ILE A 80 4.58 -11.84 24.90
N ALA A 81 5.34 -11.81 23.81
CA ALA A 81 6.49 -12.66 23.57
C ALA A 81 7.76 -11.80 23.61
N PRO A 82 8.71 -12.07 24.51
CA PRO A 82 10.01 -11.42 24.46
C PRO A 82 10.79 -11.93 23.23
N ILE A 83 11.36 -11.00 22.46
CA ILE A 83 12.15 -11.32 21.27
C ILE A 83 13.61 -10.97 21.58
N ASP A 84 14.50 -11.97 21.46
CA ASP A 84 15.96 -11.77 21.41
C ASP A 84 16.35 -11.60 19.95
N TYR A 85 16.53 -10.38 19.49
CA TYR A 85 16.83 -10.09 18.09
C TYR A 85 18.08 -10.79 17.54
N PRO A 86 19.23 -10.86 18.24
CA PRO A 86 20.36 -11.65 17.78
C PRO A 86 20.03 -13.12 17.51
N GLN A 87 19.29 -13.77 18.40
CA GLN A 87 18.87 -15.17 18.22
C GLN A 87 17.86 -15.31 17.07
N GLU A 88 16.88 -14.43 17.01
CA GLU A 88 15.91 -14.40 15.91
C GLU A 88 16.58 -14.19 14.57
N TRP A 89 17.55 -13.27 14.48
CA TRP A 89 18.28 -12.99 13.24
C TRP A 89 19.15 -14.17 12.79
N ALA A 90 19.76 -14.87 13.72
CA ALA A 90 20.48 -16.11 13.42
C ALA A 90 19.54 -17.18 12.88
N GLN A 91 18.34 -17.30 13.44
CA GLN A 91 17.30 -18.22 12.94
C GLN A 91 16.81 -17.80 11.55
N ILE A 92 16.50 -16.52 11.32
CA ILE A 92 16.05 -16.02 10.02
C ILE A 92 17.09 -16.29 8.93
N PHE A 93 18.37 -16.08 9.24
CA PHE A 93 19.45 -16.38 8.31
C PHE A 93 19.51 -17.88 7.98
N ASP A 94 19.45 -18.74 8.99
CA ASP A 94 19.43 -20.19 8.84
C ASP A 94 18.22 -20.69 8.04
N GLU A 95 17.04 -20.16 8.31
CA GLU A 95 15.81 -20.50 7.56
C GLU A 95 15.93 -20.06 6.11
N THR A 96 16.47 -18.85 5.85
CA THR A 96 16.68 -18.37 4.49
C THR A 96 17.65 -19.29 3.74
N TRP A 97 18.77 -19.66 4.35
CA TRP A 97 19.71 -20.58 3.74
C TRP A 97 19.07 -21.93 3.42
N ARG A 98 18.25 -22.48 4.35
CA ARG A 98 17.51 -23.73 4.15
C ARG A 98 16.47 -23.62 3.04
N ALA A 99 15.72 -22.53 3.01
CA ALA A 99 14.71 -22.29 1.98
C ALA A 99 15.32 -22.33 0.56
N PHE A 100 16.48 -21.69 0.38
CA PHE A 100 17.19 -21.78 -0.90
C PHE A 100 17.77 -23.17 -1.16
N ARG A 101 18.36 -23.83 -0.17
CA ARG A 101 18.89 -25.19 -0.30
C ARG A 101 17.83 -26.18 -0.80
N ASP A 102 16.61 -26.07 -0.24
CA ASP A 102 15.54 -27.07 -0.46
C ASP A 102 14.62 -26.66 -1.62
N GLY A 103 14.55 -25.37 -1.97
CA GLY A 103 13.63 -24.85 -2.99
C GLY A 103 14.30 -24.27 -4.24
N PHE A 104 15.63 -24.24 -4.33
CA PHE A 104 16.29 -23.71 -5.52
C PHE A 104 16.06 -24.66 -6.70
N TYR A 105 15.81 -24.12 -7.89
CA TYR A 105 15.38 -24.87 -9.06
C TYR A 105 16.47 -25.77 -9.68
N LEU A 106 17.75 -25.56 -9.33
CA LEU A 106 18.86 -26.43 -9.73
C LEU A 106 19.53 -27.04 -8.51
N GLU A 107 19.64 -28.36 -8.46
CA GLU A 107 20.25 -29.09 -7.35
C GLU A 107 21.72 -28.69 -7.09
N ASN A 108 22.47 -28.36 -8.16
CA ASN A 108 23.86 -27.93 -8.05
C ASN A 108 24.07 -26.47 -7.67
N MET A 109 23.00 -25.71 -7.34
CA MET A 109 23.06 -24.32 -6.91
C MET A 109 23.90 -23.43 -7.84
N HIS A 110 23.80 -23.58 -9.16
CA HIS A 110 24.67 -22.96 -10.17
C HIS A 110 26.16 -23.26 -10.01
N GLY A 111 26.51 -24.37 -9.38
CA GLY A 111 27.91 -24.77 -9.09
C GLY A 111 28.50 -24.09 -7.84
N VAL A 112 27.68 -23.38 -7.07
CA VAL A 112 28.09 -22.71 -5.83
C VAL A 112 28.12 -23.70 -4.67
N ASP A 113 29.19 -23.73 -3.88
CA ASP A 113 29.22 -24.46 -2.60
C ASP A 113 28.34 -23.70 -1.57
N TRP A 114 27.05 -23.99 -1.61
CA TRP A 114 26.05 -23.32 -0.76
C TRP A 114 26.32 -23.48 0.73
N LYS A 115 26.99 -24.56 1.15
CA LYS A 115 27.39 -24.79 2.53
C LYS A 115 28.56 -23.87 2.94
N ALA A 116 29.56 -23.72 2.07
CA ALA A 116 30.64 -22.78 2.29
C ALA A 116 30.13 -21.33 2.34
N ILE A 117 29.17 -20.96 1.48
CA ILE A 117 28.52 -19.66 1.49
C ILE A 117 27.81 -19.40 2.81
N LYS A 118 27.08 -20.35 3.38
CA LYS A 118 26.52 -20.23 4.73
C LYS A 118 27.57 -19.83 5.75
N THR A 119 28.68 -20.55 5.78
CA THR A 119 29.77 -20.30 6.75
C THR A 119 30.37 -18.92 6.57
N LYS A 120 30.59 -18.48 5.33
CA LYS A 120 31.11 -17.16 4.99
C LYS A 120 30.23 -16.03 5.57
N TYR A 121 28.94 -16.07 5.32
CA TYR A 121 28.02 -15.01 5.70
C TYR A 121 27.55 -15.10 7.16
N ALA A 122 27.46 -16.30 7.74
CA ALA A 122 27.14 -16.45 9.16
C ALA A 122 28.14 -15.75 10.07
N ALA A 123 29.41 -15.64 9.67
CA ALA A 123 30.44 -14.92 10.40
C ALA A 123 30.15 -13.41 10.56
N LEU A 124 29.25 -12.85 9.74
CA LEU A 124 28.86 -11.44 9.80
C LEU A 124 27.69 -11.17 10.76
N LEU A 125 26.91 -12.20 11.14
CA LEU A 125 25.73 -12.04 11.98
C LEU A 125 25.99 -11.34 13.32
N PRO A 126 27.11 -11.60 14.05
CA PRO A 126 27.39 -10.91 15.31
C PRO A 126 27.57 -9.38 15.15
N TYR A 127 27.82 -8.92 13.94
CA TYR A 127 28.01 -7.49 13.63
C TYR A 127 26.72 -6.81 13.21
N ALA A 128 25.65 -7.56 12.89
CA ALA A 128 24.34 -7.00 12.60
C ALA A 128 23.77 -6.31 13.85
N LYS A 129 23.39 -5.04 13.72
CA LYS A 129 22.81 -4.21 14.80
C LYS A 129 21.37 -3.82 14.51
N THR A 130 20.94 -3.95 13.26
CA THR A 130 19.61 -3.61 12.81
C THR A 130 19.06 -4.71 11.90
N ARG A 131 17.73 -4.73 11.70
CA ARG A 131 17.13 -5.63 10.71
C ARG A 131 17.62 -5.35 9.28
N LEU A 132 18.01 -4.12 8.99
CA LEU A 132 18.58 -3.76 7.68
C LEU A 132 19.95 -4.42 7.45
N ASP A 133 20.79 -4.49 8.49
CA ASP A 133 22.08 -5.19 8.41
C ASP A 133 21.87 -6.67 8.11
N LEU A 134 20.90 -7.31 8.79
CA LEU A 134 20.54 -8.69 8.51
C LEU A 134 20.06 -8.87 7.06
N ASN A 135 19.20 -8.00 6.58
CA ASN A 135 18.68 -8.06 5.21
C ASN A 135 19.81 -7.90 4.19
N TYR A 136 20.78 -7.01 4.48
CA TYR A 136 21.96 -6.85 3.64
C TYR A 136 22.81 -8.13 3.61
N ILE A 137 23.10 -8.73 4.76
CA ILE A 137 23.87 -9.99 4.86
C ILE A 137 23.16 -11.12 4.10
N ILE A 138 21.85 -11.24 4.24
CA ILE A 138 21.04 -12.22 3.51
C ILE A 138 21.06 -11.94 2.01
N GLY A 139 20.93 -10.68 1.61
CA GLY A 139 20.98 -10.26 0.21
C GLY A 139 22.30 -10.64 -0.45
N GLU A 140 23.43 -10.37 0.19
CA GLU A 140 24.75 -10.75 -0.27
C GLU A 140 24.93 -12.27 -0.36
N MET A 141 24.41 -13.02 0.64
CA MET A 141 24.40 -14.49 0.59
C MET A 141 23.64 -15.01 -0.62
N ILE A 142 22.45 -14.48 -0.90
CA ILE A 142 21.63 -14.91 -2.03
C ILE A 142 22.26 -14.50 -3.37
N ALA A 143 22.92 -13.36 -3.43
CA ALA A 143 23.58 -12.85 -4.63
C ALA A 143 24.67 -13.79 -5.17
N GLU A 144 25.31 -14.60 -4.31
CA GLU A 144 26.28 -15.61 -4.74
C GLU A 144 25.70 -16.65 -5.70
N LEU A 145 24.39 -16.84 -5.71
CA LEU A 145 23.71 -17.73 -6.66
C LEU A 145 23.62 -17.15 -8.08
N ALA A 146 23.96 -15.87 -8.27
CA ALA A 146 23.86 -15.15 -9.55
C ALA A 146 22.49 -15.35 -10.24
N CYS A 147 21.41 -15.37 -9.45
CA CYS A 147 20.06 -15.62 -9.91
C CYS A 147 19.25 -14.31 -9.88
N GLY A 148 18.65 -13.93 -11.01
CA GLY A 148 17.67 -12.85 -11.06
C GLY A 148 16.37 -13.21 -10.34
N HIS A 149 15.60 -12.22 -9.95
CA HIS A 149 14.30 -12.40 -9.27
C HIS A 149 14.37 -13.09 -7.89
N ALA A 150 15.51 -12.99 -7.21
CA ALA A 150 15.67 -13.36 -5.81
C ALA A 150 15.73 -12.06 -4.97
N TYR A 151 14.86 -11.94 -3.98
CA TYR A 151 14.68 -10.69 -3.22
C TYR A 151 14.63 -10.98 -1.72
N VAL A 152 15.13 -10.02 -0.93
CA VAL A 152 14.94 -9.99 0.52
C VAL A 152 13.92 -8.91 0.85
N ASN A 153 12.81 -9.31 1.44
CA ASN A 153 11.82 -8.36 1.93
C ASN A 153 12.29 -7.71 3.24
N PRO A 154 11.96 -6.43 3.46
CA PRO A 154 12.45 -5.70 4.63
C PRO A 154 12.00 -6.29 5.98
N GLY A 155 10.93 -7.09 6.04
CA GLY A 155 10.37 -7.59 7.27
C GLY A 155 9.73 -6.49 8.11
N GLU A 156 9.71 -6.64 9.43
CA GLU A 156 9.13 -5.67 10.36
C GLU A 156 10.08 -4.49 10.60
N ILE A 157 10.12 -3.54 9.67
CA ILE A 157 10.82 -2.27 9.87
C ILE A 157 9.76 -1.20 10.14
N LYS A 158 9.73 -0.70 11.37
CA LYS A 158 8.94 0.50 11.68
C LYS A 158 9.62 1.70 11.01
N GLY A 159 9.13 2.08 9.85
CA GLY A 159 9.48 3.35 9.25
C GLY A 159 8.86 4.52 10.02
N PRO A 160 9.36 5.75 9.82
CA PRO A 160 8.69 6.93 10.35
C PRO A 160 7.27 7.05 9.79
N GLU A 161 6.37 7.60 10.56
CA GLU A 161 5.02 7.89 10.08
C GLU A 161 5.10 8.83 8.87
N ARG A 162 4.49 8.41 7.78
CA ARG A 162 4.53 9.17 6.54
C ARG A 162 3.49 10.29 6.58
N ILE A 163 3.95 11.52 6.69
CA ILE A 163 3.10 12.69 6.55
C ILE A 163 2.75 12.86 5.06
N LYS A 164 1.45 12.87 4.76
CA LYS A 164 0.98 12.99 3.39
C LYS A 164 1.12 14.43 2.90
N MET A 165 1.69 14.60 1.72
CA MET A 165 1.75 15.87 1.01
C MET A 165 0.43 16.11 0.28
N GLY A 166 -0.11 17.32 0.38
CA GLY A 166 -1.21 17.75 -0.46
C GLY A 166 -0.71 18.14 -1.85
N LEU A 167 -1.28 17.54 -2.90
CA LEU A 167 -0.91 17.77 -4.28
C LEU A 167 -2.10 18.37 -5.02
N LEU A 168 -1.83 19.28 -5.95
CA LEU A 168 -2.87 20.08 -6.63
C LEU A 168 -3.26 19.54 -8.01
N GLY A 169 -2.60 18.49 -8.48
CA GLY A 169 -2.83 17.96 -9.82
C GLY A 169 -2.33 18.91 -10.90
N ALA A 170 -1.20 19.57 -10.66
CA ALA A 170 -0.64 20.60 -11.55
C ALA A 170 0.88 20.70 -11.45
N GLU A 171 1.50 21.14 -12.53
CA GLU A 171 2.91 21.52 -12.58
C GLU A 171 3.02 23.01 -12.16
N LEU A 172 3.78 23.26 -11.11
CA LEU A 172 3.96 24.59 -10.53
C LEU A 172 5.41 25.05 -10.70
N ASN A 173 5.60 26.31 -11.07
CA ASN A 173 6.91 26.91 -11.18
C ASN A 173 6.97 28.24 -10.42
N ARG A 174 8.06 28.52 -9.72
CA ARG A 174 8.28 29.79 -9.04
C ARG A 174 8.65 30.85 -10.08
N ASP A 175 7.82 31.88 -10.15
CA ASP A 175 8.04 33.03 -11.01
C ASP A 175 9.05 34.03 -10.38
N LYS A 176 9.60 34.91 -11.21
CA LYS A 176 10.53 35.99 -10.76
C LYS A 176 9.92 36.90 -9.70
N SER A 177 8.60 37.02 -9.65
CA SER A 177 7.86 37.77 -8.61
C SER A 177 7.90 37.09 -7.24
N GLY A 178 8.34 35.82 -7.18
CA GLY A 178 8.29 34.99 -5.98
C GLY A 178 6.98 34.22 -5.79
N PHE A 179 5.93 34.53 -6.57
CA PHE A 179 4.70 33.74 -6.60
C PHE A 179 4.87 32.45 -7.43
N TYR A 180 3.96 31.50 -7.27
CA TYR A 180 3.99 30.24 -8.01
C TYR A 180 2.97 30.24 -9.15
N ARG A 181 3.48 30.12 -10.37
CA ARG A 181 2.69 30.03 -11.58
C ARG A 181 2.25 28.60 -11.83
N ILE A 182 1.00 28.41 -12.22
CA ILE A 182 0.45 27.15 -12.69
C ILE A 182 0.86 26.99 -14.16
N GLU A 183 1.88 26.20 -14.42
CA GLU A 183 2.38 25.98 -15.78
C GLU A 183 1.47 25.03 -16.55
N LYS A 184 0.96 24.01 -15.87
CA LYS A 184 0.08 23.01 -16.47
C LYS A 184 -0.86 22.43 -15.44
N ILE A 185 -2.10 22.21 -15.82
CA ILE A 185 -3.08 21.46 -15.03
C ILE A 185 -3.20 20.06 -15.62
N LEU A 186 -3.19 19.03 -14.78
CA LEU A 186 -3.40 17.65 -15.17
C LEU A 186 -4.91 17.35 -15.11
N PRO A 187 -5.69 17.51 -16.19
CA PRO A 187 -7.15 17.58 -16.09
C PRO A 187 -7.78 16.27 -15.63
N GLY A 188 -7.16 15.14 -15.94
CA GLY A 188 -7.72 13.84 -15.59
C GLY A 188 -9.02 13.52 -16.31
N ALA A 189 -9.79 12.60 -15.76
CA ALA A 189 -11.06 12.13 -16.32
C ALA A 189 -12.25 12.68 -15.53
N ILE A 190 -13.16 13.36 -16.23
CA ILE A 190 -14.35 14.00 -15.61
C ILE A 190 -15.24 12.99 -14.90
N TYR A 191 -15.30 11.76 -15.39
CA TYR A 191 -16.15 10.68 -14.88
C TYR A 191 -15.57 9.95 -13.65
N SER A 192 -14.35 10.26 -13.23
CA SER A 192 -13.68 9.57 -12.13
C SER A 192 -13.13 10.55 -11.09
N GLN A 193 -13.66 10.48 -9.87
CA GLN A 193 -13.11 11.30 -8.77
C GLN A 193 -11.64 11.00 -8.45
N LYS A 194 -11.19 9.74 -8.68
CA LYS A 194 -9.80 9.32 -8.45
C LYS A 194 -8.83 9.83 -9.53
N LEU A 195 -9.35 10.27 -10.68
CA LEU A 195 -8.58 10.78 -11.81
C LEU A 195 -8.92 12.24 -12.09
N ARG A 196 -9.25 13.03 -11.09
CA ARG A 196 -9.55 14.45 -11.24
C ARG A 196 -8.52 15.30 -10.53
N SER A 197 -8.00 16.31 -11.22
CA SER A 197 -7.17 17.34 -10.57
C SER A 197 -8.03 18.18 -9.62
N PRO A 198 -7.56 18.47 -8.39
CA PRO A 198 -8.23 19.40 -7.49
C PRO A 198 -8.52 20.77 -8.12
N LEU A 199 -7.68 21.24 -9.04
CA LEU A 199 -7.84 22.54 -9.71
C LEU A 199 -8.88 22.55 -10.84
N THR A 200 -9.38 21.36 -11.23
CA THR A 200 -10.42 21.26 -12.30
C THR A 200 -11.84 21.11 -11.75
N GLU A 201 -12.04 21.23 -10.44
CA GLU A 201 -13.38 21.18 -9.86
C GLU A 201 -14.28 22.30 -10.40
N PRO A 202 -15.56 21.99 -10.71
CA PRO A 202 -16.50 22.96 -11.24
C PRO A 202 -16.61 24.21 -10.35
N GLY A 203 -16.61 25.39 -10.95
CA GLY A 203 -16.77 26.66 -10.25
C GLY A 203 -15.47 27.31 -9.78
N LEU A 204 -14.34 26.60 -9.78
CA LEU A 204 -13.05 27.18 -9.37
C LEU A 204 -12.52 28.17 -10.39
N GLY A 205 -12.69 27.91 -11.69
CA GLY A 205 -12.23 28.77 -12.79
C GLY A 205 -10.72 29.03 -12.79
N VAL A 206 -9.92 28.13 -12.21
CA VAL A 206 -8.45 28.17 -12.23
C VAL A 206 -7.96 27.76 -13.61
N LYS A 207 -6.93 28.42 -14.11
CA LYS A 207 -6.38 28.20 -15.46
C LYS A 207 -4.86 28.07 -15.42
N GLU A 208 -4.33 27.44 -16.42
CA GLU A 208 -2.90 27.48 -16.71
C GLU A 208 -2.50 28.95 -16.94
N GLY A 209 -1.37 29.33 -16.38
CA GLY A 209 -0.89 30.72 -16.37
C GLY A 209 -1.33 31.54 -15.16
N ASP A 210 -2.34 31.09 -14.38
CA ASP A 210 -2.69 31.73 -13.10
C ASP A 210 -1.57 31.55 -12.07
N TYR A 211 -1.56 32.44 -11.07
CA TYR A 211 -0.60 32.45 -9.98
C TYR A 211 -1.28 32.08 -8.66
N ILE A 212 -0.66 31.19 -7.91
CA ILE A 212 -1.01 30.91 -6.53
C ILE A 212 -0.26 31.92 -5.66
N THR A 213 -0.97 32.88 -5.12
CA THR A 213 -0.36 33.98 -4.35
C THR A 213 -0.33 33.71 -2.84
N ALA A 214 -1.24 32.87 -2.33
CA ALA A 214 -1.23 32.39 -0.95
C ALA A 214 -1.87 31.00 -0.82
N VAL A 215 -1.51 30.29 0.25
CA VAL A 215 -2.12 29.02 0.69
C VAL A 215 -2.55 29.21 2.14
N ASP A 216 -3.84 29.01 2.44
CA ASP A 216 -4.44 29.26 3.76
C ASP A 216 -4.02 30.63 4.37
N GLY A 217 -4.03 31.67 3.54
CA GLY A 217 -3.65 33.03 3.91
C GLY A 217 -2.14 33.28 4.02
N ILE A 218 -1.28 32.26 3.88
CA ILE A 218 0.19 32.43 3.92
C ILE A 218 0.68 32.75 2.51
N PRO A 219 1.32 33.91 2.29
CA PRO A 219 1.82 34.31 0.98
C PRO A 219 2.88 33.32 0.47
N THR A 220 2.78 32.90 -0.78
CA THR A 220 3.74 31.92 -1.36
C THR A 220 5.13 32.54 -1.58
N THR A 221 5.24 33.86 -1.56
CA THR A 221 6.54 34.60 -1.62
C THR A 221 7.38 34.41 -0.37
N THR A 222 6.79 33.98 0.75
CA THR A 222 7.47 33.83 2.05
C THR A 222 8.16 32.48 2.20
N VAL A 223 7.98 31.57 1.24
CA VAL A 223 8.56 30.23 1.26
C VAL A 223 9.40 29.96 0.00
N ASP A 224 10.45 29.17 0.15
CA ASP A 224 11.27 28.76 -0.99
C ASP A 224 10.61 27.67 -1.83
N ASN A 225 9.72 26.88 -1.21
CA ASN A 225 9.00 25.81 -1.85
C ASN A 225 7.54 25.78 -1.41
N ILE A 226 6.60 25.99 -2.34
CA ILE A 226 5.16 26.00 -2.07
C ILE A 226 4.67 24.70 -1.40
N TYR A 227 5.30 23.57 -1.68
CA TYR A 227 4.91 22.29 -1.10
C TYR A 227 5.10 22.25 0.42
N SER A 228 5.93 23.13 1.01
CA SER A 228 6.02 23.28 2.47
C SER A 228 4.70 23.71 3.10
N LEU A 229 3.89 24.50 2.38
CA LEU A 229 2.56 24.95 2.81
C LEU A 229 1.48 23.87 2.63
N LEU A 230 1.79 22.80 1.87
CA LEU A 230 0.88 21.71 1.55
C LEU A 230 1.17 20.43 2.35
N ILE A 231 2.13 20.45 3.27
CA ILE A 231 2.42 19.32 4.17
C ILE A 231 1.20 19.02 5.04
N GLY A 232 0.76 17.75 5.07
CA GLY A 232 -0.43 17.32 5.83
C GLY A 232 -1.77 17.76 5.23
N LYS A 233 -1.78 18.38 4.04
CA LYS A 233 -3.01 18.90 3.41
C LYS A 233 -3.72 17.89 2.49
N ALA A 234 -3.18 16.70 2.27
CA ALA A 234 -3.87 15.69 1.47
C ALA A 234 -5.23 15.31 2.08
N GLY A 235 -6.30 15.49 1.34
CA GLY A 235 -7.67 15.27 1.80
C GLY A 235 -8.21 16.33 2.75
N VAL A 236 -7.49 17.45 2.96
CA VAL A 236 -7.90 18.56 3.82
C VAL A 236 -8.26 19.76 2.95
N LEU A 237 -9.46 20.30 3.14
CA LEU A 237 -9.88 21.51 2.41
C LEU A 237 -8.88 22.65 2.66
N THR A 238 -8.34 23.18 1.58
CA THR A 238 -7.25 24.15 1.58
C THR A 238 -7.65 25.36 0.74
N GLU A 239 -7.49 26.55 1.28
CA GLU A 239 -7.77 27.79 0.58
C GLU A 239 -6.55 28.22 -0.26
N LEU A 240 -6.77 28.49 -1.54
CA LEU A 240 -5.77 29.08 -2.42
C LEU A 240 -6.21 30.48 -2.83
N SER A 241 -5.31 31.46 -2.73
CA SER A 241 -5.50 32.78 -3.34
C SER A 241 -4.93 32.73 -4.77
N ILE A 242 -5.78 32.92 -5.77
CA ILE A 242 -5.45 32.78 -7.20
C ILE A 242 -5.58 34.14 -7.89
N ASN A 243 -4.62 34.47 -8.74
CA ASN A 243 -4.66 35.66 -9.59
C ASN A 243 -4.15 35.37 -11.00
N SER A 244 -4.66 36.05 -12.00
CA SER A 244 -4.15 35.97 -13.38
C SER A 244 -2.84 36.76 -13.60
N THR A 245 -2.45 37.56 -12.61
CA THR A 245 -1.20 38.34 -12.61
C THR A 245 -0.38 37.98 -11.37
N PRO A 246 0.95 38.18 -11.37
CA PRO A 246 1.81 37.90 -10.21
C PRO A 246 1.66 38.99 -9.12
N SER A 247 0.50 39.06 -8.55
CA SER A 247 0.12 40.06 -7.53
C SER A 247 -0.88 39.51 -6.54
N ALA A 248 -0.71 39.80 -5.26
CA ALA A 248 -1.71 39.50 -4.23
C ALA A 248 -2.94 40.41 -4.34
N LYS A 249 -2.79 41.63 -4.89
CA LYS A 249 -3.89 42.59 -5.07
C LYS A 249 -4.85 42.07 -6.14
N GLY A 250 -6.11 41.88 -5.79
CA GLY A 250 -7.14 41.39 -6.68
C GLY A 250 -7.17 39.84 -6.82
N ALA A 251 -6.39 39.14 -6.04
CA ALA A 251 -6.49 37.71 -5.95
C ALA A 251 -7.88 37.25 -5.43
N ARG A 252 -8.42 36.20 -6.04
CA ARG A 252 -9.65 35.53 -5.60
C ARG A 252 -9.34 34.33 -4.79
N GLN A 253 -10.20 33.96 -3.87
CA GLN A 253 -10.05 32.76 -3.06
C GLN A 253 -10.82 31.61 -3.68
N VAL A 254 -10.21 30.43 -3.68
CA VAL A 254 -10.81 29.16 -4.07
C VAL A 254 -10.46 28.11 -3.02
N VAL A 255 -11.38 27.19 -2.76
CA VAL A 255 -11.13 26.08 -1.84
C VAL A 255 -11.00 24.82 -2.65
N VAL A 256 -9.91 24.11 -2.43
CA VAL A 256 -9.59 22.83 -3.09
C VAL A 256 -9.44 21.70 -2.07
N ASN A 257 -9.56 20.48 -2.54
CA ASN A 257 -9.24 19.30 -1.73
C ASN A 257 -7.99 18.60 -2.33
N PRO A 258 -6.77 18.91 -1.84
CA PRO A 258 -5.54 18.33 -2.38
C PRO A 258 -5.52 16.81 -2.27
N ILE A 259 -4.94 16.16 -3.28
CA ILE A 259 -4.77 14.70 -3.34
C ILE A 259 -3.41 14.29 -2.77
N ASP A 260 -3.23 13.00 -2.45
CA ASP A 260 -1.97 12.46 -1.92
C ASP A 260 -1.09 11.79 -2.98
N ASN A 261 -1.60 11.66 -4.22
CA ASN A 261 -0.88 10.99 -5.30
C ASN A 261 -1.33 11.53 -6.68
N GLU A 262 -0.41 12.12 -7.43
CA GLU A 262 -0.63 12.62 -8.79
C GLU A 262 -0.24 11.62 -9.88
N TYR A 263 0.40 10.49 -9.55
CA TYR A 263 0.82 9.51 -10.56
C TYR A 263 -0.31 9.05 -11.49
N PRO A 264 -1.55 8.77 -10.99
CA PRO A 264 -2.65 8.41 -11.86
C PRO A 264 -3.02 9.51 -12.87
N LEU A 265 -2.88 10.79 -12.50
CA LEU A 265 -3.12 11.92 -13.40
C LEU A 265 -2.04 12.03 -14.46
N TYR A 266 -0.77 11.92 -14.09
CA TYR A 266 0.34 11.91 -15.03
C TYR A 266 0.22 10.76 -16.03
N HIS A 267 -0.07 9.55 -15.54
CA HIS A 267 -0.25 8.37 -16.39
C HIS A 267 -1.42 8.56 -17.37
N TYR A 268 -2.57 9.04 -16.88
CA TYR A 268 -3.74 9.30 -17.71
C TYR A 268 -3.42 10.31 -18.83
N ASN A 269 -2.81 11.44 -18.48
CA ASN A 269 -2.43 12.48 -19.46
C ASN A 269 -1.41 11.94 -20.47
N TRP A 270 -0.45 11.12 -20.03
CA TRP A 270 0.50 10.49 -20.94
C TRP A 270 -0.20 9.58 -21.95
N VAL A 271 -1.15 8.76 -21.49
CA VAL A 271 -1.96 7.90 -22.38
C VAL A 271 -2.75 8.73 -23.39
N GLN A 272 -3.48 9.76 -22.92
CA GLN A 272 -4.27 10.63 -23.80
C GLN A 272 -3.41 11.35 -24.85
N ASN A 273 -2.26 11.86 -24.45
CA ASN A 273 -1.32 12.51 -25.36
C ASN A 273 -0.77 11.52 -26.41
N ASN A 274 -0.53 10.27 -26.04
CA ASN A 274 -0.07 9.25 -26.99
C ASN A 274 -1.17 8.85 -27.97
N ILE A 275 -2.41 8.70 -27.51
CA ILE A 275 -3.57 8.47 -28.38
C ILE A 275 -3.66 9.57 -29.43
N LYS A 276 -3.64 10.85 -28.99
CA LYS A 276 -3.70 12.00 -29.90
C LYS A 276 -2.56 11.99 -30.92
N LYS A 277 -1.32 11.72 -30.52
CA LYS A 277 -0.16 11.64 -31.42
C LYS A 277 -0.33 10.54 -32.48
N VAL A 278 -0.89 9.40 -32.10
CA VAL A 278 -1.15 8.30 -33.02
C VAL A 278 -2.25 8.69 -34.03
N GLU A 279 -3.35 9.27 -33.52
CA GLU A 279 -4.45 9.77 -34.39
C GLU A 279 -4.00 10.85 -35.37
N GLU A 280 -3.08 11.74 -34.98
CA GLU A 280 -2.51 12.77 -35.85
C GLU A 280 -1.52 12.21 -36.88
N ALA A 281 -0.93 11.03 -36.61
CA ALA A 281 0.08 10.42 -37.50
C ALA A 281 -0.49 9.36 -38.44
N THR A 282 -1.75 8.94 -38.26
CA THR A 282 -2.45 7.92 -39.07
C THR A 282 -3.69 8.46 -39.75
#